data_fbc7938469656152cbfb5ab350405824
#
_entry.id   fbc7938469656152cbfb5ab350405824
#
_cell.length_a   1.000
_cell.length_b   1.000
_cell.length_c   1.000
_cell.angle_alpha   90.00
_cell.angle_beta   90.00
_cell.angle_gamma   90.00
#
_symmetry.space_group_name_H-M   'P 1'
#
loop_
_entity.id
_entity.type
_entity.pdbx_description
1 polymer ?
#
loop_
_entity_poly.entity_id
_entity_poly.type
_entity_poly.pdbx_seq_one_letter_code
_entity_poly.pdbx_strand_id
1 'polypeptide(L)'
;MTFVTFLMTQNRPVNINLLKIKLPLSAFLSITHRISGILIFFIVLPVSVFIFSELTQSQDSFNNFMIMYHKNLGIKFGCVGLILIFQYHIFTGVRHILMDFHILNESLSSSYKSAVTTLVLYTFNALLTLWVML
;
A
#
# COMPACT_ATOMS: atom_id res chain seq x y z
N MET A 1 -1.03 27.45 43.26
CA MET A 1 -0.96 27.05 41.86
C MET A 1 -0.35 25.64 41.63
N THR A 2 0.07 24.93 42.65
CA THR A 2 0.84 23.67 42.59
C THR A 2 0.01 22.38 42.77
N PHE A 3 -1.14 22.45 43.49
CA PHE A 3 -1.90 21.24 43.82
C PHE A 3 -2.82 20.76 42.67
N VAL A 4 -3.42 21.67 41.93
CA VAL A 4 -4.31 21.33 40.78
C VAL A 4 -3.49 20.79 39.61
N THR A 5 -2.24 21.28 39.39
CA THR A 5 -1.34 20.80 38.36
C THR A 5 -0.84 19.38 38.65
N PHE A 6 -0.66 19.02 39.93
CA PHE A 6 -0.24 17.67 40.35
C PHE A 6 -1.34 16.62 40.13
N LEU A 7 -2.60 16.96 40.35
CA LEU A 7 -3.73 16.03 40.14
C LEU A 7 -4.02 15.80 38.64
N MET A 8 -3.74 16.78 37.79
CA MET A 8 -3.90 16.62 36.34
C MET A 8 -2.83 15.73 35.69
N THR A 9 -1.68 15.57 36.32
CA THR A 9 -0.60 14.71 35.78
C THR A 9 -0.79 13.23 36.07
N GLN A 10 -1.59 12.86 37.08
CA GLN A 10 -1.79 11.46 37.45
C GLN A 10 -2.76 10.67 36.54
N ASN A 11 -3.60 11.35 35.75
CA ASN A 11 -4.61 10.70 34.90
C ASN A 11 -4.26 10.70 33.40
N ARG A 12 -3.02 10.99 33.03
CA ARG A 12 -2.62 10.87 31.62
C ARG A 12 -2.33 9.39 31.30
N PRO A 13 -3.03 8.77 30.33
CA PRO A 13 -2.73 7.42 29.93
C PRO A 13 -1.28 7.34 29.41
N VAL A 14 -0.44 6.57 30.10
CA VAL A 14 1.00 6.45 29.81
C VAL A 14 1.26 5.52 28.64
N ASN A 15 0.30 4.66 28.30
CA ASN A 15 0.42 3.69 27.21
C ASN A 15 -0.82 3.70 26.32
N ILE A 16 -0.61 4.00 25.04
CA ILE A 16 -1.61 3.85 23.99
C ILE A 16 -1.44 2.46 23.38
N ASN A 17 -2.37 1.55 23.66
CA ASN A 17 -2.36 0.21 23.05
C ASN A 17 -2.88 0.34 21.60
N LEU A 18 -1.97 0.31 20.63
CA LEU A 18 -2.27 0.45 19.20
C LEU A 18 -3.24 -0.61 18.67
N LEU A 19 -3.30 -1.78 19.30
CA LEU A 19 -4.22 -2.85 18.91
C LEU A 19 -5.67 -2.63 19.40
N LYS A 20 -5.87 -1.73 20.40
CA LYS A 20 -7.20 -1.40 20.95
C LYS A 20 -7.78 -0.11 20.40
N ILE A 21 -6.98 0.70 19.71
CA ILE A 21 -7.44 1.97 19.12
C ILE A 21 -8.21 1.69 17.83
N LYS A 22 -9.42 2.21 17.73
CA LYS A 22 -10.16 2.28 16.46
C LYS A 22 -9.55 3.39 15.60
N LEU A 23 -8.63 3.01 14.72
CA LEU A 23 -8.01 3.93 13.77
C LEU A 23 -9.05 4.41 12.74
N PRO A 24 -9.14 5.71 12.46
CA PRO A 24 -9.90 6.19 11.32
C PRO A 24 -9.30 5.64 10.01
N LEU A 25 -10.15 5.43 8.99
CA LEU A 25 -9.75 4.84 7.72
C LEU A 25 -8.57 5.57 7.07
N SER A 26 -8.52 6.89 7.17
CA SER A 26 -7.42 7.72 6.64
C SER A 26 -6.08 7.41 7.32
N ALA A 27 -6.07 7.20 8.64
CA ALA A 27 -4.86 6.82 9.37
C ALA A 27 -4.43 5.39 9.01
N PHE A 28 -5.37 4.47 8.83
CA PHE A 28 -5.07 3.11 8.35
C PHE A 28 -4.41 3.13 6.96
N LEU A 29 -4.94 3.92 6.00
CA LEU A 29 -4.32 4.06 4.68
C LEU A 29 -2.91 4.65 4.76
N SER A 30 -2.66 5.60 5.67
CA SER A 30 -1.33 6.16 5.86
C SER A 30 -0.31 5.14 6.34
N ILE A 31 -0.70 4.28 7.29
CA ILE A 31 0.16 3.22 7.81
C ILE A 31 0.44 2.18 6.71
N THR A 32 -0.60 1.71 6.03
CA THR A 32 -0.46 0.68 5.00
C THR A 32 0.29 1.18 3.75
N HIS A 33 0.19 2.46 3.42
CA HIS A 33 1.03 3.09 2.40
C HIS A 33 2.52 3.03 2.77
N ARG A 34 2.90 3.31 4.02
CA ARG A 34 4.29 3.19 4.47
C ARG A 34 4.78 1.75 4.43
N ILE A 35 3.94 0.78 4.84
CA ILE A 35 4.26 -0.65 4.75
C ILE A 35 4.45 -1.05 3.29
N SER A 36 3.57 -0.62 2.38
CA SER A 36 3.72 -0.91 0.95
C SER A 36 5.01 -0.31 0.36
N GLY A 37 5.44 0.86 0.83
CA GLY A 37 6.73 1.46 0.44
C GLY A 37 7.93 0.60 0.84
N ILE A 38 7.91 0.04 2.06
CA ILE A 38 8.93 -0.91 2.52
C ILE A 38 8.92 -2.18 1.65
N LEU A 39 7.75 -2.74 1.37
CA LEU A 39 7.62 -3.91 0.49
C LEU A 39 8.12 -3.62 -0.93
N ILE A 40 7.85 -2.42 -1.48
CA ILE A 40 8.36 -2.01 -2.78
C ILE A 40 9.88 -1.99 -2.77
N PHE A 41 10.49 -1.36 -1.80
CA PHE A 41 11.94 -1.23 -1.75
C PHE A 41 12.66 -2.58 -1.60
N PHE A 42 12.20 -3.44 -0.69
CA PHE A 42 12.89 -4.69 -0.36
C PHE A 42 12.46 -5.88 -1.20
N ILE A 43 11.28 -5.88 -1.80
CA ILE A 43 10.73 -7.04 -2.54
C ILE A 43 10.42 -6.66 -3.98
N VAL A 44 9.53 -5.69 -4.21
CA VAL A 44 9.03 -5.42 -5.56
C VAL A 44 10.14 -4.96 -6.48
N LEU A 45 10.97 -4.00 -6.07
CA LEU A 45 12.07 -3.48 -6.90
C LEU A 45 13.12 -4.57 -7.22
N PRO A 46 13.72 -5.28 -6.24
CA PRO A 46 14.71 -6.29 -6.55
C PRO A 46 14.17 -7.42 -7.43
N VAL A 47 12.96 -7.91 -7.14
CA VAL A 47 12.35 -8.99 -7.93
C VAL A 47 11.98 -8.52 -9.34
N SER A 48 11.47 -7.28 -9.47
CA SER A 48 11.15 -6.70 -10.79
C SER A 48 12.40 -6.52 -11.65
N VAL A 49 13.53 -6.09 -11.08
CA VAL A 49 14.81 -5.98 -11.78
C VAL A 49 15.29 -7.35 -12.25
N PHE A 50 15.18 -8.36 -11.38
CA PHE A 50 15.52 -9.75 -11.75
C PHE A 50 14.64 -10.25 -12.90
N ILE A 51 13.31 -10.12 -12.79
CA ILE A 51 12.38 -10.52 -13.86
C ILE A 51 12.68 -9.77 -15.16
N PHE A 52 12.93 -8.47 -15.09
CA PHE A 52 13.26 -7.65 -16.26
C PHE A 52 14.55 -8.13 -16.92
N SER A 53 15.58 -8.46 -16.13
CA SER A 53 16.83 -9.03 -16.62
C SER A 53 16.59 -10.32 -17.38
N GLU A 54 15.82 -11.27 -16.82
CA GLU A 54 15.47 -12.53 -17.47
C GLU A 54 14.71 -12.32 -18.79
N LEU A 55 13.76 -11.37 -18.81
CA LEU A 55 12.95 -11.07 -19.98
C LEU A 55 13.74 -10.41 -21.13
N THR A 56 14.85 -9.72 -20.82
CA THR A 56 15.63 -8.94 -21.80
C THR A 56 16.97 -9.57 -22.17
N GLN A 57 17.42 -10.61 -21.48
CA GLN A 57 18.74 -11.20 -21.67
C GLN A 57 18.87 -11.91 -23.02
N SER A 58 17.88 -12.72 -23.40
CA SER A 58 17.84 -13.43 -24.68
C SER A 58 16.42 -13.89 -25.03
N GLN A 59 16.19 -14.24 -26.30
CA GLN A 59 14.92 -14.83 -26.73
C GLN A 59 14.61 -16.14 -26.00
N ASP A 60 15.62 -16.94 -25.70
CA ASP A 60 15.44 -18.21 -24.99
C ASP A 60 15.06 -17.98 -23.52
N SER A 61 15.69 -17.01 -22.83
CA SER A 61 15.33 -16.64 -21.47
C SER A 61 13.90 -16.13 -21.40
N PHE A 62 13.49 -15.27 -22.34
CA PHE A 62 12.10 -14.81 -22.45
C PHE A 62 11.13 -15.98 -22.60
N ASN A 63 11.38 -16.87 -23.55
CA ASN A 63 10.52 -18.04 -23.81
C ASN A 63 10.42 -18.95 -22.57
N ASN A 64 11.55 -19.21 -21.90
CA ASN A 64 11.60 -20.02 -20.70
C ASN A 64 10.81 -19.38 -19.55
N PHE A 65 10.95 -18.07 -19.34
CA PHE A 65 10.18 -17.35 -18.34
C PHE A 65 8.67 -17.41 -18.63
N MET A 66 8.26 -17.21 -19.88
CA MET A 66 6.85 -17.30 -20.28
C MET A 66 6.28 -18.69 -20.08
N ILE A 67 7.03 -19.74 -20.36
CA ILE A 67 6.63 -21.13 -20.08
C ILE A 67 6.44 -21.33 -18.56
N MET A 68 7.37 -20.85 -17.73
CA MET A 68 7.24 -20.93 -16.27
C MET A 68 6.06 -20.15 -15.76
N TYR A 69 5.84 -18.93 -16.26
CA TYR A 69 4.70 -18.09 -15.90
C TYR A 69 3.35 -18.78 -16.18
N HIS A 70 3.22 -19.42 -17.33
CA HIS A 70 1.97 -20.11 -17.69
C HIS A 70 1.76 -21.47 -16.99
N LYS A 71 2.84 -22.19 -16.69
CA LYS A 71 2.76 -23.51 -16.07
C LYS A 71 2.75 -23.48 -14.54
N ASN A 72 3.34 -22.47 -13.91
CA ASN A 72 3.51 -22.40 -12.46
C ASN A 72 2.62 -21.33 -11.85
N LEU A 73 1.56 -21.77 -11.19
CA LEU A 73 0.63 -20.87 -10.48
C LEU A 73 1.32 -20.00 -9.42
N GLY A 74 2.37 -20.51 -8.76
CA GLY A 74 3.11 -19.74 -7.76
C GLY A 74 3.83 -18.54 -8.38
N ILE A 75 4.47 -18.71 -9.54
CA ILE A 75 5.12 -17.62 -10.27
C ILE A 75 4.07 -16.62 -10.76
N LYS A 76 2.97 -17.13 -11.31
CA LYS A 76 1.86 -16.30 -11.79
C LYS A 76 1.29 -15.42 -10.67
N PHE A 77 0.92 -16.00 -9.52
CA PHE A 77 0.44 -15.25 -8.36
C PHE A 77 1.51 -14.34 -7.76
N GLY A 78 2.79 -14.73 -7.79
CA GLY A 78 3.90 -13.88 -7.39
C GLY A 78 3.98 -12.60 -8.23
N CYS A 79 3.98 -12.71 -9.56
CA CYS A 79 3.99 -11.56 -10.47
C CYS A 79 2.76 -10.66 -10.27
N VAL A 80 1.57 -11.25 -10.14
CA VAL A 80 0.34 -10.50 -9.85
C VAL A 80 0.46 -9.77 -8.52
N GLY A 81 0.97 -10.42 -7.47
CA GLY A 81 1.16 -9.82 -6.15
C GLY A 81 2.09 -8.60 -6.17
N LEU A 82 3.21 -8.67 -6.91
CA LEU A 82 4.14 -7.54 -7.09
C LEU A 82 3.41 -6.33 -7.71
N ILE A 83 2.62 -6.56 -8.76
CA ILE A 83 1.86 -5.50 -9.43
C ILE A 83 0.80 -4.92 -8.49
N LEU A 84 0.06 -5.74 -7.75
CA LEU A 84 -0.96 -5.28 -6.83
C LEU A 84 -0.38 -4.42 -5.68
N ILE A 85 0.77 -4.80 -5.12
CA ILE A 85 1.47 -4.00 -4.10
C ILE A 85 1.88 -2.65 -4.68
N PHE A 86 2.44 -2.63 -5.89
CA PHE A 86 2.86 -1.41 -6.56
C PHE A 86 1.68 -0.50 -6.87
N GLN A 87 0.59 -1.02 -7.41
CA GLN A 87 -0.64 -0.29 -7.67
C GLN A 87 -1.22 0.31 -6.38
N TYR A 88 -1.30 -0.48 -5.31
CA TYR A 88 -1.79 0.01 -4.01
C TYR A 88 -0.98 1.21 -3.53
N HIS A 89 0.33 1.14 -3.61
CA HIS A 89 1.23 2.22 -3.21
C HIS A 89 1.00 3.48 -4.05
N ILE A 90 0.83 3.35 -5.37
CA ILE A 90 0.55 4.49 -6.25
C ILE A 90 -0.77 5.15 -5.87
N PHE A 91 -1.87 4.39 -5.77
CA PHE A 91 -3.19 4.97 -5.47
C PHE A 91 -3.21 5.68 -4.12
N THR A 92 -2.63 5.07 -3.09
CA THR A 92 -2.55 5.69 -1.76
C THR A 92 -1.54 6.84 -1.73
N GLY A 93 -0.44 6.76 -2.47
CA GLY A 93 0.55 7.83 -2.60
C GLY A 93 0.00 9.07 -3.29
N VAL A 94 -0.73 8.90 -4.42
CA VAL A 94 -1.43 10.02 -5.09
C VAL A 94 -2.37 10.73 -4.13
N ARG A 95 -3.14 9.97 -3.34
CA ARG A 95 -4.00 10.57 -2.31
C ARG A 95 -3.20 11.41 -1.32
N HIS A 96 -2.05 10.92 -0.82
CA HIS A 96 -1.19 11.68 0.09
C HIS A 96 -0.69 12.97 -0.54
N ILE A 97 -0.20 12.90 -1.77
CA ILE A 97 0.26 14.09 -2.52
C ILE A 97 -0.87 15.12 -2.67
N LEU A 98 -2.08 14.69 -3.00
CA LEU A 98 -3.23 15.59 -3.15
C LEU A 98 -3.64 16.25 -1.82
N MET A 99 -3.44 15.56 -0.69
CA MET A 99 -3.65 16.15 0.65
C MET A 99 -2.54 17.15 1.00
N ASP A 100 -1.28 16.82 0.73
CA ASP A 100 -0.12 17.68 1.02
C ASP A 100 -0.17 18.99 0.22
N PHE A 101 -0.71 18.95 -0.99
CA PHE A 101 -0.98 20.16 -1.80
C PHE A 101 -2.28 20.88 -1.44
N HIS A 102 -2.97 20.46 -0.36
CA HIS A 102 -4.26 21.02 0.07
C HIS A 102 -5.36 21.01 -1.00
N ILE A 103 -5.22 20.17 -2.06
CA ILE A 103 -6.26 19.95 -3.08
C ILE A 103 -7.44 19.19 -2.45
N LEU A 104 -7.15 18.26 -1.54
CA LEU A 104 -8.15 17.58 -0.74
C LEU A 104 -8.22 18.23 0.64
N ASN A 105 -9.44 18.56 1.07
CA ASN A 105 -9.66 19.15 2.38
C ASN A 105 -9.35 18.12 3.49
N GLU A 106 -8.67 18.57 4.55
CA GLU A 106 -8.22 17.73 5.68
C GLU A 106 -9.29 17.49 6.75
N SER A 107 -10.53 17.99 6.56
CA SER A 107 -11.62 17.70 7.49
C SER A 107 -11.85 16.18 7.61
N LEU A 108 -12.27 15.70 8.77
CA LEU A 108 -12.51 14.28 9.02
C LEU A 108 -13.44 13.64 7.98
N SER A 109 -14.50 14.34 7.58
CA SER A 109 -15.46 13.87 6.57
C SER A 109 -14.81 13.78 5.18
N SER A 110 -14.06 14.80 4.76
CA SER A 110 -13.39 14.82 3.46
C SER A 110 -12.29 13.77 3.39
N SER A 111 -11.48 13.64 4.45
CA SER A 111 -10.44 12.65 4.58
C SER A 111 -10.99 11.21 4.53
N TYR A 112 -12.14 10.95 5.14
CA TYR A 112 -12.82 9.66 5.03
C TYR A 112 -13.31 9.39 3.60
N LYS A 113 -13.99 10.36 2.97
CA LYS A 113 -14.48 10.21 1.59
C LYS A 113 -13.34 9.95 0.62
N SER A 114 -12.25 10.71 0.69
CA SER A 114 -11.08 10.51 -0.16
C SER A 114 -10.45 9.13 0.05
N ALA A 115 -10.41 8.63 1.30
CA ALA A 115 -9.91 7.29 1.60
C ALA A 115 -10.77 6.20 0.96
N VAL A 116 -12.10 6.31 1.06
CA VAL A 116 -13.04 5.37 0.42
C VAL A 116 -12.88 5.41 -1.10
N THR A 117 -12.84 6.61 -1.71
CA THR A 117 -12.65 6.76 -3.16
C THR A 117 -11.35 6.09 -3.63
N THR A 118 -10.24 6.31 -2.91
CA THR A 118 -8.95 5.67 -3.22
C THR A 118 -9.04 4.15 -3.19
N LEU A 119 -9.70 3.57 -2.17
CA LEU A 119 -9.88 2.12 -2.07
C LEU A 119 -10.77 1.57 -3.18
N VAL A 120 -11.84 2.27 -3.56
CA VAL A 120 -12.73 1.86 -4.67
C VAL A 120 -11.96 1.86 -5.98
N LEU A 121 -11.20 2.91 -6.28
CA LEU A 121 -10.38 2.99 -7.48
C LEU A 121 -9.31 1.90 -7.52
N TYR A 122 -8.61 1.68 -6.41
CA TYR A 122 -7.64 0.60 -6.30
C TYR A 122 -8.29 -0.77 -6.52
N THR A 123 -9.43 -1.05 -5.86
CA THR A 123 -10.12 -2.35 -5.98
C THR A 123 -10.56 -2.60 -7.41
N PHE A 124 -11.13 -1.60 -8.09
CA PHE A 124 -11.51 -1.72 -9.50
C PHE A 124 -10.28 -2.03 -10.38
N ASN A 125 -9.18 -1.31 -10.19
CA ASN A 125 -7.94 -1.55 -10.95
C ASN A 125 -7.34 -2.92 -10.63
N ALA A 126 -7.35 -3.35 -9.36
CA ALA A 126 -6.89 -4.67 -8.95
C ALA A 126 -7.71 -5.81 -9.59
N LEU A 127 -9.04 -5.67 -9.66
CA LEU A 127 -9.91 -6.64 -10.35
C LEU A 127 -9.60 -6.73 -11.84
N LEU A 128 -9.35 -5.60 -12.51
CA LEU A 128 -8.92 -5.59 -13.91
C LEU A 128 -7.57 -6.31 -14.08
N THR A 129 -6.61 -6.06 -13.19
CA THR A 129 -5.30 -6.73 -13.22
C THR A 129 -5.46 -8.24 -13.06
N LEU A 130 -6.28 -8.68 -12.10
CA LEU A 130 -6.56 -10.10 -11.90
C LEU A 130 -7.21 -10.72 -13.15
N TRP A 131 -8.19 -10.05 -13.74
CA TRP A 131 -8.88 -10.54 -14.94
C TRP A 131 -7.96 -10.67 -16.17
N VAL A 132 -7.00 -9.76 -16.32
CA VAL A 132 -6.06 -9.79 -17.46
C VAL A 132 -4.94 -10.80 -17.27
N MET A 133 -4.47 -10.99 -16.01
CA MET A 133 -3.27 -11.78 -15.74
C MET A 133 -3.55 -13.23 -15.32
N LEU A 134 -4.72 -13.54 -14.83
CA LEU A 134 -5.13 -14.90 -14.43
C LEU A 134 -5.94 -15.60 -15.50
#